data_5fdcb602a1a72c69b4b829d5c8095d98
#
_entry.id   5fdcb602a1a72c69b4b829d5c8095d98
#
_cell.length_a   1.000
_cell.length_b   1.000
_cell.length_c   1.000
_cell.angle_alpha   90.00
_cell.angle_beta   90.00
_cell.angle_gamma   90.00
#
_symmetry.space_group_name_H-M   'P 1'
#
loop_
_entity.id
_entity.type
_entity.pdbx_description
1 polymer ?
#
loop_
_entity_poly.entity_id
_entity_poly.type
_entity_poly.pdbx_seq_one_letter_code
_entity_poly.pdbx_strand_id
1 'polypeptide(L)'
;MDLKVYGEAQNQFDDKGRVNAPRRFVPLFANGGFLTRAFNEKSLIFYPTPIWNAFQQRLEDIKTRIADQDPAFFLKAERATGNLHRFLNCGVQITELDGQNRLVIPPTLRGWASLKKEVTFIGMGDTIEIWDTETWHAYNAEQLTIGELEKSMSALSIRAPIT
;
A
#
# COMPACT_ATOMS: atom_id res chain seq x y z
N MET A 1 -12.47 12.44 12.79
CA MET A 1 -11.42 11.75 13.59
C MET A 1 -10.61 10.88 12.64
N ASP A 2 -9.33 11.13 12.57
CA ASP A 2 -8.43 10.37 11.69
C ASP A 2 -8.15 9.00 12.31
N LEU A 3 -8.78 7.98 11.75
CA LEU A 3 -8.55 6.61 12.17
C LEU A 3 -7.19 6.14 11.66
N LYS A 4 -6.35 5.65 12.56
CA LYS A 4 -5.03 5.11 12.24
C LYS A 4 -4.92 3.67 12.72
N VAL A 5 -4.27 2.84 11.95
CA VAL A 5 -4.02 1.44 12.29
C VAL A 5 -2.54 1.11 12.20
N TYR A 6 -2.06 0.32 13.14
CA TYR A 6 -0.65 -0.05 13.26
C TYR A 6 -0.49 -1.53 13.61
N GLY A 7 0.72 -2.01 13.48
CA GLY A 7 1.09 -3.39 13.79
C GLY A 7 0.85 -4.35 12.64
N GLU A 8 1.11 -5.62 12.90
CA GLU A 8 0.92 -6.68 11.92
C GLU A 8 0.00 -7.77 12.45
N ALA A 9 -0.68 -8.46 11.55
CA ALA A 9 -1.52 -9.61 11.86
C ALA A 9 -1.59 -10.55 10.66
N GLN A 10 -1.67 -11.85 10.91
CA GLN A 10 -1.69 -12.89 9.90
C GLN A 10 -3.08 -13.53 9.82
N ASN A 11 -3.50 -13.86 8.61
CA ASN A 11 -4.69 -14.65 8.34
C ASN A 11 -4.46 -15.53 7.11
N GLN A 12 -5.39 -16.44 6.87
CA GLN A 12 -5.32 -17.38 5.74
C GLN A 12 -6.48 -17.16 4.78
N PHE A 13 -6.23 -17.35 3.48
CA PHE A 13 -7.29 -17.46 2.51
C PHE A 13 -8.15 -18.71 2.76
N ASP A 14 -9.44 -18.57 2.55
CA ASP A 14 -10.33 -19.72 2.42
C ASP A 14 -10.29 -20.30 0.99
N ASP A 15 -11.04 -21.39 0.76
CA ASP A 15 -11.06 -22.07 -0.53
C ASP A 15 -11.65 -21.22 -1.68
N LYS A 16 -12.31 -20.12 -1.35
CA LYS A 16 -12.92 -19.20 -2.33
C LYS A 16 -12.09 -17.92 -2.54
N GLY A 17 -10.87 -17.87 -2.03
CA GLY A 17 -9.99 -16.70 -2.17
C GLY A 17 -10.39 -15.50 -1.32
N ARG A 18 -11.10 -15.74 -0.22
CA ARG A 18 -11.46 -14.70 0.75
C ARG A 18 -10.59 -14.83 1.98
N VAL A 19 -10.28 -13.71 2.59
CA VAL A 19 -9.49 -13.66 3.82
C VAL A 19 -10.17 -12.74 4.83
N ASN A 20 -10.23 -13.16 6.09
CA ASN A 20 -10.75 -12.29 7.14
C ASN A 20 -9.82 -11.11 7.38
N ALA A 21 -10.37 -9.91 7.38
CA ALA A 21 -9.62 -8.75 7.83
C ALA A 21 -9.30 -8.89 9.33
N PRO A 22 -8.06 -8.63 9.76
CA PRO A 22 -7.75 -8.64 11.18
C PRO A 22 -8.64 -7.68 11.94
N ARG A 23 -9.15 -8.12 13.09
CA ARG A 23 -10.15 -7.39 13.85
C ARG A 23 -9.77 -5.92 14.10
N ARG A 24 -8.49 -5.66 14.42
CA ARG A 24 -8.00 -4.29 14.66
C ARG A 24 -8.01 -3.41 13.42
N PHE A 25 -8.03 -3.99 12.21
CA PHE A 25 -8.00 -3.26 10.94
C PHE A 25 -9.39 -3.08 10.32
N VAL A 26 -10.38 -3.84 10.79
CA VAL A 26 -11.76 -3.75 10.30
C VAL A 26 -12.28 -2.31 10.22
N PRO A 27 -12.07 -1.44 11.24
CA PRO A 27 -12.56 -0.08 11.17
C PRO A 27 -12.02 0.74 9.98
N LEU A 28 -10.78 0.48 9.55
CA LEU A 28 -10.22 1.19 8.40
C LEU A 28 -10.83 0.73 7.08
N PHE A 29 -11.24 -0.53 6.99
CA PHE A 29 -11.95 -1.07 5.83
C PHE A 29 -13.44 -0.70 5.79
N ALA A 30 -14.03 -0.28 6.92
CA ALA A 30 -15.49 -0.24 7.11
C ALA A 30 -16.24 0.64 6.11
N ASN A 31 -15.63 1.72 5.62
CA ASN A 31 -16.23 2.63 4.65
C ASN A 31 -15.76 2.36 3.21
N GLY A 32 -15.16 1.20 2.98
CA GLY A 32 -14.64 0.84 1.67
C GLY A 32 -13.39 1.63 1.27
N GLY A 33 -12.87 1.29 0.13
CA GLY A 33 -11.70 1.94 -0.42
C GLY A 33 -11.18 1.20 -1.65
N PHE A 34 -9.88 1.32 -1.87
CA PHE A 34 -9.22 0.85 -3.08
C PHE A 34 -8.03 -0.03 -2.73
N LEU A 35 -8.03 -1.23 -3.26
CA LEU A 35 -6.92 -2.16 -3.16
C LEU A 35 -6.13 -2.12 -4.46
N THR A 36 -4.83 -1.90 -4.39
CA THR A 36 -3.97 -1.82 -5.56
C THR A 36 -2.57 -2.38 -5.27
N ARG A 37 -1.76 -2.43 -6.31
CA ARG A 37 -0.36 -2.88 -6.23
C ARG A 37 0.50 -1.82 -5.57
N ALA A 38 1.42 -2.23 -4.70
CA ALA A 38 2.51 -1.37 -4.27
C ALA A 38 3.50 -1.19 -5.44
N PHE A 39 4.04 0.01 -5.62
CA PHE A 39 4.93 0.29 -6.75
C PHE A 39 6.41 -0.03 -6.47
N ASN A 40 6.79 -0.14 -5.23
CA ASN A 40 8.19 -0.39 -4.83
C ASN A 40 8.41 -1.79 -4.25
N GLU A 41 7.35 -2.52 -3.93
CA GLU A 41 7.43 -3.85 -3.33
C GLU A 41 6.37 -4.81 -3.91
N LYS A 42 6.61 -6.10 -3.79
CA LYS A 42 5.65 -7.14 -4.19
C LYS A 42 4.57 -7.33 -3.13
N SER A 43 3.80 -6.28 -2.89
CA SER A 43 2.71 -6.27 -1.92
C SER A 43 1.51 -5.50 -2.47
N LEU A 44 0.39 -5.58 -1.78
CA LEU A 44 -0.80 -4.79 -2.08
C LEU A 44 -0.96 -3.71 -1.03
N ILE A 45 -1.60 -2.61 -1.40
CA ILE A 45 -1.96 -1.53 -0.47
C ILE A 45 -3.45 -1.27 -0.56
N PHE A 46 -4.11 -1.23 0.59
CA PHE A 46 -5.47 -0.74 0.73
C PHE A 46 -5.45 0.72 1.15
N TYR A 47 -6.13 1.54 0.36
CA TYR A 47 -6.35 2.96 0.62
C TYR A 47 -7.82 3.18 0.95
N PRO A 48 -8.18 3.63 2.17
CA PRO A 48 -9.52 4.16 2.40
C PRO A 48 -9.87 5.24 1.40
N THR A 49 -11.15 5.36 1.04
CA THR A 49 -11.59 6.29 -0.02
C THR A 49 -11.07 7.73 0.16
N PRO A 50 -11.14 8.36 1.35
CA PRO A 50 -10.59 9.70 1.52
C PRO A 50 -9.07 9.78 1.28
N ILE A 51 -8.34 8.75 1.69
CA ILE A 51 -6.87 8.68 1.53
C ILE A 51 -6.51 8.49 0.05
N TRP A 52 -7.24 7.64 -0.66
CA TRP A 52 -7.07 7.47 -2.10
C TRP A 52 -7.29 8.77 -2.86
N ASN A 53 -8.37 9.46 -2.56
CA ASN A 53 -8.70 10.73 -3.20
C ASN A 53 -7.64 11.80 -2.92
N ALA A 54 -7.15 11.89 -1.69
CA ALA A 54 -6.07 12.81 -1.33
C ALA A 54 -4.76 12.48 -2.06
N PHE A 55 -4.46 11.20 -2.24
CA PHE A 55 -3.28 10.75 -2.98
C PHE A 55 -3.38 11.12 -4.46
N GLN A 56 -4.52 10.87 -5.09
CA GLN A 56 -4.77 11.26 -6.49
C GLN A 56 -4.63 12.78 -6.67
N GLN A 57 -5.17 13.56 -5.75
CA GLN A 57 -5.07 15.02 -5.80
C GLN A 57 -3.61 15.49 -5.69
N ARG A 58 -2.80 14.88 -4.83
CA ARG A 58 -1.37 15.20 -4.72
C ARG A 58 -0.61 14.95 -6.03
N LEU A 59 -0.93 13.89 -6.75
CA LEU A 59 -0.31 13.62 -8.04
C LEU A 59 -0.67 14.70 -9.07
N GLU A 60 -1.91 15.15 -9.10
CA GLU A 60 -2.33 16.26 -9.96
C GLU A 60 -1.64 17.59 -9.58
N ASP A 61 -1.53 17.88 -8.29
CA ASP A 61 -0.86 19.09 -7.80
C ASP A 61 0.64 19.11 -8.16
N ILE A 62 1.31 17.97 -8.08
CA ILE A 62 2.71 17.83 -8.50
C ILE A 62 2.84 18.10 -9.99
N LYS A 63 1.98 17.51 -10.80
CA LYS A 63 1.94 17.71 -12.25
C LYS A 63 1.76 19.18 -12.61
N THR A 64 0.82 19.88 -11.97
CA THR A 64 0.56 21.30 -12.20
C THR A 64 1.76 22.16 -11.82
N ARG A 65 2.39 21.92 -10.66
CA ARG A 65 3.59 22.67 -10.24
C ARG A 65 4.75 22.52 -11.21
N ILE A 66 4.98 21.34 -11.73
CA ILE A 66 6.05 21.07 -12.67
C ILE A 66 5.77 21.76 -14.00
N ALA A 67 4.53 21.77 -14.46
CA ALA A 67 4.10 22.45 -15.67
C ALA A 67 4.43 23.96 -15.64
N ASP A 68 4.27 24.60 -14.47
CA ASP A 68 4.50 26.03 -14.29
C ASP A 68 5.99 26.41 -14.22
N GLN A 69 6.88 25.47 -13.89
CA GLN A 69 8.29 25.75 -13.63
C GLN A 69 9.20 25.60 -14.86
N ASP A 70 9.00 24.58 -15.69
CA ASP A 70 9.84 24.31 -16.86
C ASP A 70 9.09 23.52 -17.94
N PRO A 71 8.79 24.16 -19.10
CA PRO A 71 8.11 23.48 -20.20
C PRO A 71 8.86 22.27 -20.76
N ALA A 72 10.20 22.26 -20.71
CA ALA A 72 10.99 21.12 -21.17
C ALA A 72 10.90 19.94 -20.20
N PHE A 73 10.76 20.21 -18.91
CA PHE A 73 10.59 19.21 -17.88
C PHE A 73 9.14 18.66 -17.81
N PHE A 74 8.18 19.44 -18.29
CA PHE A 74 6.76 19.10 -18.29
C PHE A 74 6.46 17.76 -18.97
N LEU A 75 7.03 17.52 -20.16
CA LEU A 75 6.79 16.27 -20.90
C LEU A 75 7.31 15.04 -20.16
N LYS A 76 8.46 15.13 -19.50
CA LYS A 76 8.99 14.05 -18.66
C LYS A 76 8.11 13.79 -17.43
N ALA A 77 7.69 14.86 -16.77
CA ALA A 77 6.82 14.78 -15.60
C ALA A 77 5.44 14.23 -15.95
N GLU A 78 4.88 14.63 -17.08
CA GLU A 78 3.60 14.13 -17.57
C GLU A 78 3.66 12.62 -17.87
N ARG A 79 4.75 12.15 -18.48
CA ARG A 79 4.96 10.72 -18.73
C ARG A 79 5.13 9.95 -17.41
N ALA A 80 5.93 10.46 -16.48
CA ALA A 80 6.18 9.83 -15.19
C ALA A 80 4.91 9.72 -14.33
N THR A 81 4.16 10.82 -14.21
CA THR A 81 2.88 10.82 -13.50
C THR A 81 1.85 9.95 -14.19
N GLY A 82 1.77 9.97 -15.51
CA GLY A 82 0.89 9.12 -16.30
C GLY A 82 1.20 7.63 -16.12
N ASN A 83 2.46 7.26 -16.10
CA ASN A 83 2.87 5.87 -15.85
C ASN A 83 2.54 5.41 -14.42
N LEU A 84 2.73 6.29 -13.45
CA LEU A 84 2.34 6.00 -12.06
C LEU A 84 0.83 5.80 -11.94
N HIS A 85 0.05 6.69 -12.53
CA HIS A 85 -1.41 6.55 -12.60
C HIS A 85 -1.84 5.23 -13.27
N ARG A 86 -1.23 4.89 -14.41
CA ARG A 86 -1.55 3.62 -15.11
C ARG A 86 -1.21 2.42 -14.24
N PHE A 87 -0.05 2.41 -13.60
CA PHE A 87 0.36 1.32 -12.73
C PHE A 87 -0.61 1.12 -11.57
N LEU A 88 -0.99 2.19 -10.89
CA LEU A 88 -1.90 2.13 -9.76
C LEU A 88 -3.34 1.82 -10.20
N ASN A 89 -3.83 2.53 -11.22
CA ASN A 89 -5.25 2.46 -11.60
C ASN A 89 -5.60 1.21 -12.40
N CYS A 90 -4.68 0.67 -13.22
CA CYS A 90 -4.95 -0.56 -13.96
C CYS A 90 -5.10 -1.79 -13.07
N GLY A 91 -4.46 -1.78 -11.89
CA GLY A 91 -4.57 -2.86 -10.93
C GLY A 91 -5.56 -2.61 -9.80
N VAL A 92 -6.23 -1.46 -9.78
CA VAL A 92 -7.08 -1.08 -8.66
C VAL A 92 -8.37 -1.91 -8.62
N GLN A 93 -8.74 -2.31 -7.41
CA GLN A 93 -10.00 -2.97 -7.11
C GLN A 93 -10.76 -2.16 -6.07
N ILE A 94 -11.98 -1.73 -6.40
CA ILE A 94 -12.89 -1.15 -5.41
C ILE A 94 -13.23 -2.24 -4.40
N THR A 95 -13.01 -1.97 -3.14
CA THR A 95 -12.97 -2.99 -2.10
C THR A 95 -13.84 -2.62 -0.93
N GLU A 96 -14.70 -3.55 -0.54
CA GLU A 96 -15.48 -3.49 0.68
C GLU A 96 -15.41 -4.85 1.38
N LEU A 97 -15.49 -4.86 2.70
CA LEU A 97 -15.64 -6.11 3.45
C LEU A 97 -17.05 -6.65 3.30
N ASP A 98 -17.18 -7.97 3.25
CA ASP A 98 -18.50 -8.62 3.30
C ASP A 98 -19.10 -8.58 4.72
N GLY A 99 -20.32 -9.13 4.88
CA GLY A 99 -21.01 -9.13 6.16
C GLY A 99 -20.31 -9.94 7.28
N GLN A 100 -19.25 -10.67 6.96
CA GLN A 100 -18.42 -11.42 7.91
C GLN A 100 -17.01 -10.85 8.03
N ASN A 101 -16.83 -9.61 7.62
CA ASN A 101 -15.54 -8.89 7.63
C ASN A 101 -14.45 -9.59 6.79
N ARG A 102 -14.84 -10.21 5.69
CA ARG A 102 -13.90 -10.85 4.77
C ARG A 102 -13.63 -9.97 3.55
N LEU A 103 -12.39 -10.02 3.12
CA LEU A 103 -11.88 -9.34 1.94
C LEU A 103 -11.74 -10.35 0.81
N VAL A 104 -12.21 -10.01 -0.39
CA VAL A 104 -11.93 -10.76 -1.61
C VAL A 104 -10.79 -10.09 -2.34
N ILE A 105 -9.70 -10.83 -2.58
CA ILE A 105 -8.57 -10.35 -3.36
C ILE A 105 -8.61 -11.02 -4.73
N PRO A 106 -8.76 -10.25 -5.81
CA PRO A 106 -8.84 -10.83 -7.15
C PRO A 106 -7.58 -11.62 -7.53
N PRO A 107 -7.71 -12.67 -8.36
CA PRO A 107 -6.56 -13.48 -8.78
C PRO A 107 -5.42 -12.69 -9.40
N THR A 108 -5.72 -11.63 -10.13
CA THR A 108 -4.69 -10.75 -10.73
C THR A 108 -3.83 -10.06 -9.68
N LEU A 109 -4.44 -9.54 -8.63
CA LEU A 109 -3.70 -8.92 -7.51
C LEU A 109 -2.98 -9.97 -6.67
N ARG A 110 -3.62 -11.10 -6.39
CA ARG A 110 -2.95 -12.21 -5.70
C ARG A 110 -1.72 -12.70 -6.45
N GLY A 111 -1.82 -12.85 -7.77
CA GLY A 111 -0.71 -13.26 -8.62
C GLY A 111 0.42 -12.24 -8.63
N TRP A 112 0.08 -10.96 -8.75
CA TRP A 112 1.10 -9.90 -8.77
C TRP A 112 1.92 -9.84 -7.47
N ALA A 113 1.25 -9.95 -6.33
CA ALA A 113 1.89 -9.96 -5.01
C ALA A 113 2.37 -11.34 -4.56
N SER A 114 2.22 -12.36 -5.42
CA SER A 114 2.58 -13.76 -5.12
C SER A 114 1.96 -14.27 -3.82
N LEU A 115 0.72 -13.85 -3.53
CA LEU A 115 0.00 -14.27 -2.33
C LEU A 115 -0.36 -15.76 -2.42
N LYS A 116 0.08 -16.52 -1.44
CA LYS A 116 -0.21 -17.96 -1.31
C LYS A 116 -1.37 -18.15 -0.34
N LYS A 117 -1.21 -19.03 0.64
CA LYS A 117 -2.24 -19.34 1.62
C LYS A 117 -2.30 -18.34 2.76
N GLU A 118 -1.14 -18.00 3.31
CA GLU A 118 -1.04 -17.11 4.47
C GLU A 118 -0.65 -15.71 4.04
N VAL A 119 -1.35 -14.72 4.57
CA VAL A 119 -1.08 -13.31 4.29
C VAL A 119 -0.88 -12.54 5.59
N THR A 120 -0.02 -11.54 5.51
CA THR A 120 0.26 -10.62 6.62
C THR A 120 -0.27 -9.24 6.26
N PHE A 121 -1.09 -8.71 7.13
CA PHE A 121 -1.61 -7.34 7.08
C PHE A 121 -0.73 -6.45 7.94
N ILE A 122 -0.30 -5.32 7.40
CA ILE A 122 0.55 -4.36 8.10
C ILE A 122 -0.15 -3.01 8.11
N GLY A 123 -0.40 -2.50 9.30
CA GLY A 123 -0.98 -1.17 9.48
C GLY A 123 0.08 -0.09 9.28
N MET A 124 -0.15 0.79 8.31
CA MET A 124 0.74 1.89 7.94
C MET A 124 0.19 3.26 8.36
N GLY A 125 -0.66 3.30 9.37
CA GLY A 125 -1.38 4.49 9.80
C GLY A 125 -2.71 4.61 9.08
N ASP A 126 -2.76 5.32 7.99
CA ASP A 126 -3.97 5.55 7.18
C ASP A 126 -4.15 4.59 6.00
N THR A 127 -3.25 3.64 5.83
CA THR A 127 -3.30 2.59 4.82
C THR A 127 -2.97 1.23 5.42
N ILE A 128 -3.23 0.16 4.68
CA ILE A 128 -2.88 -1.21 5.08
C ILE A 128 -2.13 -1.86 3.93
N GLU A 129 -0.97 -2.45 4.22
CA GLU A 129 -0.28 -3.32 3.29
C GLU A 129 -0.70 -4.77 3.49
N ILE A 130 -0.75 -5.52 2.39
CA ILE A 130 -1.02 -6.95 2.40
C ILE A 130 0.12 -7.67 1.68
N TRP A 131 0.79 -8.54 2.41
CA TRP A 131 1.94 -9.29 1.95
C TRP A 131 1.68 -10.80 2.01
N ASP A 132 2.29 -11.55 1.11
CA ASP A 132 2.50 -12.97 1.36
C ASP A 132 3.36 -13.13 2.63
N THR A 133 2.96 -13.99 3.54
CA THR A 133 3.63 -14.10 4.85
C THR A 133 5.10 -14.49 4.74
N GLU A 134 5.44 -15.45 3.89
CA GLU A 134 6.84 -15.84 3.67
C GLU A 134 7.66 -14.69 3.08
N THR A 135 7.10 -14.00 2.09
CA THR A 135 7.74 -12.83 1.47
C THR A 135 7.96 -11.72 2.49
N TRP A 136 6.99 -11.47 3.35
CA TRP A 136 7.13 -10.50 4.43
C TRP A 136 8.24 -10.87 5.40
N HIS A 137 8.30 -12.13 5.83
CA HIS A 137 9.35 -12.58 6.75
C HIS A 137 10.75 -12.43 6.13
N ALA A 138 10.92 -12.78 4.85
CA ALA A 138 12.18 -12.60 4.14
C ALA A 138 12.56 -11.12 4.04
N TYR A 139 11.63 -10.28 3.64
CA TYR A 139 11.82 -8.83 3.55
C TYR A 139 12.22 -8.24 4.91
N ASN A 140 11.50 -8.58 5.96
CA ASN A 140 11.78 -8.13 7.32
C ASN A 140 13.20 -8.51 7.76
N ALA A 141 13.60 -9.77 7.52
CA ALA A 141 14.92 -10.26 7.88
C ALA A 141 16.07 -9.58 7.12
N GLU A 142 15.85 -9.20 5.86
CA GLU A 142 16.88 -8.63 5.00
C GLU A 142 16.92 -7.10 5.04
N GLN A 143 15.75 -6.46 5.01
CA GLN A 143 15.63 -5.01 4.79
C GLN A 143 15.38 -4.20 6.07
N LEU A 144 14.90 -4.84 7.13
CA LEU A 144 14.58 -4.17 8.39
C LEU A 144 15.61 -4.47 9.48
N THR A 145 16.85 -4.74 9.09
CA THR A 145 17.99 -4.84 10.00
C THR A 145 18.43 -3.44 10.45
N ILE A 146 19.09 -3.37 11.59
CA ILE A 146 19.61 -2.08 12.11
C ILE A 146 20.48 -1.38 11.07
N GLY A 147 21.37 -2.11 10.37
CA GLY A 147 22.23 -1.55 9.33
C GLY A 147 21.45 -0.97 8.15
N GLU A 148 20.43 -1.66 7.66
CA GLU A 148 19.60 -1.14 6.57
C GLU A 148 18.71 0.03 7.01
N LEU A 149 18.24 0.03 8.26
CA LEU A 149 17.49 1.15 8.82
C LEU A 149 18.36 2.39 8.97
N GLU A 150 19.62 2.24 9.38
CA GLU A 150 20.58 3.34 9.44
C GLU A 150 20.82 3.95 8.07
N LYS A 151 20.95 3.14 7.02
CA LYS A 151 21.04 3.61 5.62
C LYS A 151 19.80 4.41 5.22
N SER A 152 18.62 3.90 5.53
CA SER A 152 17.35 4.58 5.23
C SER A 152 17.25 5.92 5.95
N MET A 153 17.63 5.97 7.21
CA MET A 153 17.64 7.20 8.01
C MET A 153 18.62 8.22 7.44
N SER A 154 19.81 7.78 7.03
CA SER A 154 20.80 8.65 6.38
C SER A 154 20.28 9.22 5.07
N ALA A 155 19.63 8.38 4.23
CA ALA A 155 19.03 8.82 2.97
C ALA A 155 17.96 9.88 3.17
N LEU A 156 17.23 9.83 4.28
CA LEU A 156 16.18 10.80 4.64
C LEU A 156 16.70 11.96 5.50
N SER A 157 18.01 12.01 5.79
CA SER A 157 18.63 12.99 6.71
C SER A 157 17.98 12.99 8.12
N ILE A 158 17.51 11.82 8.56
CA ILE A 158 16.90 11.63 9.87
C ILE A 158 17.98 11.13 10.85
N ARG A 159 18.04 11.72 12.03
CA ARG A 159 18.87 11.19 13.11
C ARG A 159 18.14 10.09 13.85
N ALA A 160 18.86 9.04 14.23
CA ALA A 160 18.29 8.00 15.09
C ALA A 160 17.75 8.63 16.38
N PRO A 161 16.59 8.17 16.87
CA PRO A 161 16.13 8.58 18.21
C PRO A 161 17.23 8.22 19.20
N ILE A 162 17.66 9.19 19.96
CA ILE A 162 18.64 8.95 21.04
C ILE A 162 17.90 8.17 22.12
N THR A 163 18.26 6.94 22.30
CA THR A 163 17.78 6.11 23.40
C THR A 163 18.37 6.58 24.70
#